data_f77321ba212e336f87fe39eeac78972a
#
_entry.id   f77321ba212e336f87fe39eeac78972a
#
_cell.length_a   1.000
_cell.length_b   1.000
_cell.length_c   1.000
_cell.angle_alpha   90.00
_cell.angle_beta   90.00
_cell.angle_gamma   90.00
#
_symmetry.space_group_name_H-M   'P 1'
#
loop_
_entity.id
_entity.type
_entity.pdbx_description
1 polymer ?
#
loop_
_entity_poly.entity_id
_entity_poly.type
_entity_poly.pdbx_seq_one_letter_code
_entity_poly.pdbx_strand_id
1 'polypeptide(L)'
;IKRHIDKNLNDDIYLVGHSLGGTAILRYLEHFDSPNLKGVIVASAPCHQNTNDKIANFLHTNFKWEVMKNKVDHIAVIHGDNDPNVPVSDAEEIARQLDGKLILIPNGKHLNGSAGFTELPEALSILNEMIK
;
A
#
# COMPACT_ATOMS: atom_id res chain seq x y z
N ILE A 1 -11.07 -5.57 -6.09
CA ILE A 1 -10.44 -4.37 -6.68
C ILE A 1 -10.80 -4.29 -8.16
N LYS A 2 -10.34 -5.23 -9.00
CA LYS A 2 -10.53 -5.19 -10.46
C LYS A 2 -11.98 -4.92 -10.88
N ARG A 3 -12.93 -5.71 -10.37
CA ARG A 3 -14.35 -5.55 -10.69
C ARG A 3 -14.90 -4.15 -10.42
N HIS A 4 -14.37 -3.48 -9.40
CA HIS A 4 -14.79 -2.12 -9.04
C HIS A 4 -14.17 -1.08 -9.97
N ILE A 5 -12.91 -1.22 -10.26
CA ILE A 5 -12.21 -0.35 -11.22
C ILE A 5 -12.83 -0.46 -12.61
N ASP A 6 -13.09 -1.67 -13.09
CA ASP A 6 -13.69 -1.91 -14.42
C ASP A 6 -15.09 -1.27 -14.59
N LYS A 7 -15.81 -1.04 -13.49
CA LYS A 7 -17.12 -0.37 -13.51
C LYS A 7 -17.03 1.15 -13.54
N ASN A 8 -15.85 1.72 -13.26
CA ASN A 8 -15.63 3.16 -13.10
C ASN A 8 -14.51 3.66 -14.00
N LEU A 9 -14.49 3.19 -15.26
CA LEU A 9 -13.40 3.47 -16.22
C LEU A 9 -13.23 4.96 -16.57
N ASN A 10 -14.27 5.77 -16.38
CA ASN A 10 -14.24 7.20 -16.66
C ASN A 10 -13.83 8.06 -15.46
N ASP A 11 -13.62 7.44 -14.30
CA ASP A 11 -13.26 8.14 -13.08
C ASP A 11 -11.78 7.96 -12.77
N ASP A 12 -11.14 8.99 -12.24
CA ASP A 12 -9.84 8.87 -11.64
C ASP A 12 -9.96 8.10 -10.31
N ILE A 13 -9.21 7.01 -10.18
CA ILE A 13 -9.29 6.11 -9.04
C ILE A 13 -8.02 6.23 -8.18
N TYR A 14 -8.24 6.26 -6.87
CA TYR A 14 -7.19 6.21 -5.86
C TYR A 14 -7.47 5.05 -4.91
N LEU A 15 -6.47 4.23 -4.63
CA LEU A 15 -6.61 3.08 -3.72
C LEU A 15 -5.83 3.36 -2.43
N VAL A 16 -6.50 3.13 -1.31
CA VAL A 16 -5.87 3.19 0.01
C VAL A 16 -6.04 1.85 0.69
N GLY A 17 -4.96 1.24 1.12
CA GLY A 17 -4.99 -0.07 1.77
C GLY A 17 -4.12 -0.14 3.02
N HIS A 18 -4.68 -0.71 4.09
CA HIS A 18 -3.98 -0.96 5.34
C HIS A 18 -3.67 -2.45 5.50
N SER A 19 -2.47 -2.76 5.98
CA SER A 19 -2.03 -4.12 6.26
C SER A 19 -2.19 -5.02 5.02
N LEU A 20 -2.89 -6.14 5.11
CA LEU A 20 -3.17 -7.02 3.96
C LEU A 20 -3.96 -6.33 2.84
N GLY A 21 -4.73 -5.29 3.14
CA GLY A 21 -5.38 -4.46 2.12
C GLY A 21 -4.36 -3.76 1.22
N GLY A 22 -3.25 -3.28 1.80
CA GLY A 22 -2.12 -2.74 1.04
C GLY A 22 -1.44 -3.81 0.19
N THR A 23 -1.20 -5.00 0.75
CA THR A 23 -0.64 -6.14 0.01
C THR A 23 -1.56 -6.55 -1.16
N ALA A 24 -2.87 -6.54 -0.96
CA ALA A 24 -3.84 -6.83 -2.02
C ALA A 24 -3.78 -5.81 -3.17
N ILE A 25 -3.56 -4.53 -2.85
CA ILE A 25 -3.33 -3.49 -3.86
C ILE A 25 -2.04 -3.79 -4.65
N LEU A 26 -0.94 -4.14 -3.97
CA LEU A 26 0.31 -4.50 -4.63
C LEU A 26 0.13 -5.70 -5.57
N ARG A 27 -0.58 -6.76 -5.13
CA ARG A 27 -0.90 -7.90 -6.01
C ARG A 27 -1.78 -7.50 -7.19
N TYR A 28 -2.71 -6.57 -7.00
CA TYR A 28 -3.49 -6.03 -8.09
C TYR A 28 -2.60 -5.34 -9.14
N LEU A 29 -1.68 -4.48 -8.72
CA LEU A 29 -0.73 -3.81 -9.63
C LEU A 29 0.16 -4.81 -10.39
N GLU A 30 0.53 -5.90 -9.75
CA GLU A 30 1.35 -6.95 -10.36
C GLU A 30 0.63 -7.62 -11.55
N HIS A 31 -0.69 -7.80 -11.45
CA HIS A 31 -1.47 -8.59 -12.40
C HIS A 31 -2.31 -7.80 -13.39
N PHE A 32 -2.59 -6.53 -13.12
CA PHE A 32 -3.54 -5.75 -13.91
C PHE A 32 -2.99 -4.38 -14.30
N ASP A 33 -3.39 -3.92 -15.49
CA ASP A 33 -3.19 -2.55 -15.95
C ASP A 33 -4.51 -1.78 -15.79
N SER A 34 -4.44 -0.58 -15.25
CA SER A 34 -5.60 0.26 -14.98
C SER A 34 -5.24 1.73 -15.23
N PRO A 35 -5.47 2.23 -16.46
CA PRO A 35 -5.05 3.57 -16.84
C PRO A 35 -5.75 4.70 -16.07
N ASN A 36 -6.89 4.37 -15.44
CA ASN A 36 -7.63 5.30 -14.59
C ASN A 36 -7.21 5.23 -13.09
N LEU A 37 -6.29 4.34 -12.73
CA LEU A 37 -5.71 4.31 -11.38
C LEU A 37 -4.57 5.34 -11.30
N LYS A 38 -4.80 6.42 -10.56
CA LYS A 38 -3.91 7.58 -10.49
C LYS A 38 -3.00 7.57 -9.27
N GLY A 39 -3.45 6.99 -8.16
CA GLY A 39 -2.66 6.97 -6.94
C GLY A 39 -2.93 5.77 -6.05
N VAL A 40 -1.91 5.38 -5.31
CA VAL A 40 -1.96 4.29 -4.34
C VAL A 40 -1.31 4.72 -3.03
N ILE A 41 -1.99 4.48 -1.93
CA ILE A 41 -1.46 4.64 -0.57
C ILE A 41 -1.52 3.28 0.12
N VAL A 42 -0.39 2.78 0.56
CA VAL A 42 -0.32 1.55 1.37
C VAL A 42 0.20 1.88 2.76
N ALA A 43 -0.53 1.44 3.78
CA ALA A 43 -0.21 1.67 5.18
C ALA A 43 0.04 0.36 5.91
N SER A 44 1.17 0.21 6.59
CA SER A 44 1.55 -0.99 7.37
C SER A 44 1.40 -2.29 6.56
N ALA A 45 1.75 -2.25 5.27
CA ALA A 45 1.58 -3.39 4.36
C ALA A 45 2.80 -4.31 4.37
N PRO A 46 2.63 -5.63 4.60
CA PRO A 46 3.71 -6.59 4.44
C PRO A 46 3.98 -6.86 2.95
N CYS A 47 5.25 -7.06 2.60
CA CYS A 47 5.68 -7.44 1.25
C CYS A 47 6.64 -8.63 1.20
N HIS A 48 7.20 -9.05 2.33
CA HIS A 48 8.06 -10.23 2.42
C HIS A 48 7.29 -11.44 2.94
N GLN A 49 7.82 -12.63 2.65
CA GLN A 49 7.26 -13.88 3.17
C GLN A 49 7.08 -13.80 4.69
N ASN A 50 5.93 -14.25 5.14
CA ASN A 50 5.57 -14.27 6.54
C ASN A 50 5.24 -15.69 6.98
N THR A 51 5.66 -16.07 8.18
CA THR A 51 5.40 -17.40 8.76
C THR A 51 3.99 -17.57 9.30
N ASN A 52 3.18 -16.49 9.32
CA ASN A 52 1.79 -16.56 9.72
C ASN A 52 0.94 -17.19 8.63
N ASP A 53 0.45 -18.41 8.86
CA ASP A 53 -0.34 -19.18 7.89
C ASP A 53 -1.58 -18.45 7.37
N LYS A 54 -2.15 -17.54 8.16
CA LYS A 54 -3.34 -16.75 7.76
C LYS A 54 -3.07 -15.76 6.63
N ILE A 55 -1.84 -15.30 6.51
CA ILE A 55 -1.44 -14.30 5.51
C ILE A 55 -0.45 -14.87 4.47
N ALA A 56 0.03 -16.07 4.68
CA ALA A 56 1.03 -16.71 3.81
C ALA A 56 0.57 -16.77 2.33
N ASN A 57 -0.72 -16.95 2.08
CA ASN A 57 -1.28 -17.00 0.72
C ASN A 57 -1.07 -15.71 -0.09
N PHE A 58 -0.98 -14.56 0.58
CA PHE A 58 -0.71 -13.28 -0.08
C PHE A 58 0.78 -13.04 -0.33
N LEU A 59 1.65 -13.73 0.39
CA LEU A 59 3.09 -13.49 0.46
C LEU A 59 3.93 -14.71 0.10
N HIS A 60 3.32 -15.75 -0.45
CA HIS A 60 4.03 -17.00 -0.80
C HIS A 60 4.97 -16.86 -1.99
N THR A 61 4.78 -15.86 -2.83
CA THR A 61 5.66 -15.52 -3.94
C THR A 61 6.23 -14.13 -3.80
N ASN A 62 7.46 -13.93 -4.26
CA ASN A 62 8.06 -12.61 -4.36
C ASN A 62 7.25 -11.74 -5.32
N PHE A 63 7.20 -10.42 -5.05
CA PHE A 63 6.59 -9.46 -5.96
C PHE A 63 7.44 -9.26 -7.21
N LYS A 64 6.81 -9.12 -8.35
CA LYS A 64 7.43 -8.73 -9.62
C LYS A 64 7.44 -7.20 -9.73
N TRP A 65 8.30 -6.56 -8.96
CA TRP A 65 8.35 -5.11 -8.84
C TRP A 65 8.52 -4.40 -10.18
N GLU A 66 9.30 -4.97 -11.09
CA GLU A 66 9.56 -4.41 -12.40
C GLU A 66 8.32 -4.26 -13.29
N VAL A 67 7.30 -5.13 -13.12
CA VAL A 67 6.05 -5.00 -13.88
C VAL A 67 5.06 -4.03 -13.24
N MET A 68 5.27 -3.68 -11.97
CA MET A 68 4.41 -2.76 -11.21
C MET A 68 4.87 -1.30 -11.37
N LYS A 69 6.16 -1.11 -11.55
CA LYS A 69 6.77 0.21 -11.69
C LYS A 69 6.15 0.95 -12.89
N ASN A 70 5.78 2.20 -12.68
CA ASN A 70 5.14 3.07 -13.69
C ASN A 70 3.69 2.72 -14.07
N LYS A 71 3.01 1.82 -13.35
CA LYS A 71 1.59 1.54 -13.59
C LYS A 71 0.65 2.55 -12.94
N VAL A 72 1.16 3.36 -12.06
CA VAL A 72 0.38 4.38 -11.33
C VAL A 72 1.25 5.63 -11.15
N ASP A 73 0.63 6.80 -11.25
CA ASP A 73 1.35 8.07 -11.24
C ASP A 73 1.94 8.41 -9.87
N HIS A 74 1.23 8.05 -8.80
CA HIS A 74 1.61 8.39 -7.42
C HIS A 74 1.52 7.19 -6.50
N ILE A 75 2.60 6.93 -5.77
CA ILE A 75 2.67 5.89 -4.74
C ILE A 75 3.17 6.50 -3.44
N ALA A 76 2.45 6.23 -2.36
CA ALA A 76 2.90 6.57 -1.01
C ALA A 76 2.82 5.36 -0.08
N VAL A 77 3.80 5.26 0.80
CA VAL A 77 3.92 4.21 1.81
C VAL A 77 3.94 4.87 3.18
N ILE A 78 3.01 4.51 4.05
CA ILE A 78 2.92 5.02 5.42
C ILE A 78 3.17 3.85 6.37
N HIS A 79 4.02 4.04 7.38
CA HIS A 79 4.36 2.96 8.29
C HIS A 79 4.71 3.50 9.68
N GLY A 80 4.32 2.76 10.72
CA GLY A 80 4.81 3.04 12.07
C GLY A 80 6.28 2.61 12.22
N ASP A 81 7.12 3.45 12.74
CA ASP A 81 8.56 3.14 12.90
C ASP A 81 8.85 1.98 13.86
N ASN A 82 7.87 1.61 14.67
CA ASN A 82 7.93 0.54 15.66
C ASN A 82 6.80 -0.49 15.49
N ASP A 83 6.34 -0.74 14.26
CA ASP A 83 5.28 -1.72 13.98
C ASP A 83 5.68 -3.12 14.47
N PRO A 84 4.91 -3.73 15.39
CA PRO A 84 5.24 -5.05 15.94
C PRO A 84 4.86 -6.22 15.01
N ASN A 85 4.06 -5.97 13.98
CA ASN A 85 3.54 -7.01 13.09
C ASN A 85 4.23 -7.05 11.74
N VAL A 86 4.58 -5.87 11.22
CA VAL A 86 5.22 -5.72 9.92
C VAL A 86 6.50 -4.92 10.08
N PRO A 87 7.67 -5.47 9.74
CA PRO A 87 8.92 -4.75 9.86
C PRO A 87 8.93 -3.47 9.00
N VAL A 88 9.57 -2.43 9.50
CA VAL A 88 9.74 -1.17 8.76
C VAL A 88 10.48 -1.38 7.43
N SER A 89 11.33 -2.41 7.37
CA SER A 89 12.03 -2.81 6.15
C SER A 89 11.09 -3.18 4.98
N ASP A 90 9.86 -3.64 5.28
CA ASP A 90 8.85 -3.89 4.24
C ASP A 90 8.39 -2.58 3.59
N ALA A 91 8.16 -1.55 4.40
CA ALA A 91 7.80 -0.23 3.90
C ALA A 91 8.93 0.40 3.08
N GLU A 92 10.17 0.29 3.55
CA GLU A 92 11.36 0.76 2.84
C GLU A 92 11.51 0.05 1.50
N GLU A 93 11.30 -1.27 1.46
CA GLU A 93 11.37 -2.06 0.23
C GLU A 93 10.29 -1.64 -0.78
N ILE A 94 9.03 -1.52 -0.37
CA ILE A 94 7.94 -1.07 -1.24
C ILE A 94 8.26 0.31 -1.84
N ALA A 95 8.64 1.26 -0.98
CA ALA A 95 8.95 2.61 -1.42
C ALA A 95 10.14 2.65 -2.39
N ARG A 96 11.20 1.90 -2.11
CA ARG A 96 12.38 1.81 -2.96
C ARG A 96 12.08 1.17 -4.31
N GLN A 97 11.35 0.07 -4.32
CA GLN A 97 11.04 -0.67 -5.55
C GLN A 97 10.10 0.09 -6.49
N LEU A 98 9.17 0.85 -5.93
CA LEU A 98 8.14 1.53 -6.70
C LEU A 98 8.37 3.04 -6.84
N ASP A 99 9.52 3.53 -6.37
CA ASP A 99 9.85 4.96 -6.34
C ASP A 99 8.76 5.79 -5.64
N GLY A 100 8.26 5.25 -4.54
CA GLY A 100 7.17 5.81 -3.74
C GLY A 100 7.66 6.73 -2.62
N LYS A 101 6.81 7.67 -2.22
CA LYS A 101 7.04 8.52 -1.04
C LYS A 101 6.89 7.71 0.24
N LEU A 102 7.92 7.63 1.08
CA LEU A 102 7.88 6.95 2.37
C LEU A 102 7.60 7.94 3.49
N ILE A 103 6.61 7.64 4.34
CA ILE A 103 6.27 8.40 5.54
C ILE A 103 6.31 7.46 6.74
N LEU A 104 7.20 7.73 7.68
CA LEU A 104 7.28 7.02 8.94
C LEU A 104 6.57 7.79 10.05
N ILE A 105 5.68 7.12 10.76
CA ILE A 105 4.94 7.68 11.89
C ILE A 105 5.63 7.28 13.19
N PRO A 106 6.20 8.23 13.94
CA PRO A 106 6.85 7.92 15.22
C PRO A 106 5.88 7.25 16.18
N ASN A 107 6.30 6.11 16.75
CA ASN A 107 5.49 5.29 17.65
C ASN A 107 4.12 4.87 17.07
N GLY A 108 4.00 4.82 15.76
CA GLY A 108 2.75 4.51 15.06
C GLY A 108 2.29 3.07 15.21
N LYS A 109 3.19 2.17 15.61
CA LYS A 109 2.90 0.73 15.67
C LYS A 109 2.27 0.25 14.36
N HIS A 110 1.21 -0.56 14.43
CA HIS A 110 0.53 -1.07 13.22
C HIS A 110 -0.53 -0.11 12.63
N LEU A 111 -0.54 1.15 13.04
CA LEU A 111 -1.47 2.18 12.58
C LEU A 111 -2.94 1.73 12.63
N ASN A 112 -3.33 1.04 13.69
CA ASN A 112 -4.67 0.49 13.87
C ASN A 112 -5.34 0.98 15.16
N GLY A 113 -6.61 0.63 15.37
CA GLY A 113 -7.37 1.05 16.55
C GLY A 113 -6.73 0.63 17.86
N SER A 114 -6.14 -0.56 17.97
CA SER A 114 -5.44 -1.01 19.17
C SER A 114 -4.15 -0.22 19.45
N ALA A 115 -3.57 0.41 18.44
CA ALA A 115 -2.45 1.35 18.58
C ALA A 115 -2.90 2.80 18.85
N GLY A 116 -4.21 3.04 18.96
CA GLY A 116 -4.79 4.36 19.21
C GLY A 116 -5.12 5.16 17.94
N PHE A 117 -5.04 4.55 16.78
CA PHE A 117 -5.33 5.22 15.50
C PHE A 117 -6.79 4.97 15.08
N THR A 118 -7.63 5.97 15.21
CA THR A 118 -8.98 6.03 14.67
C THR A 118 -9.05 6.86 13.39
N GLU A 119 -8.02 7.63 13.13
CA GLU A 119 -7.81 8.49 11.97
C GLU A 119 -6.36 8.39 11.52
N LEU A 120 -6.09 8.64 10.25
CA LEU A 120 -4.74 8.73 9.68
C LEU A 120 -4.65 10.01 8.83
N PRO A 121 -4.43 11.19 9.46
CA PRO A 121 -4.40 12.48 8.76
C PRO A 121 -3.34 12.53 7.66
N GLU A 122 -2.23 11.83 7.82
CA GLU A 122 -1.16 11.74 6.83
C GLU A 122 -1.67 11.14 5.52
N ALA A 123 -2.50 10.09 5.58
CA ALA A 123 -3.09 9.48 4.39
C ALA A 123 -4.02 10.46 3.67
N LEU A 124 -4.84 11.20 4.41
CA LEU A 124 -5.72 12.21 3.83
C LEU A 124 -4.92 13.35 3.18
N SER A 125 -3.88 13.83 3.84
CA SER A 125 -3.01 14.89 3.32
C SER A 125 -2.35 14.46 2.00
N ILE A 126 -1.81 13.25 1.96
CA ILE A 126 -1.18 12.69 0.76
C ILE A 126 -2.20 12.49 -0.36
N LEU A 127 -3.38 11.97 -0.05
CA LEU A 127 -4.44 11.81 -1.04
C LEU A 127 -4.82 13.16 -1.66
N ASN A 128 -4.96 14.19 -0.86
CA ASN A 128 -5.24 15.55 -1.34
C ASN A 128 -4.11 16.10 -2.24
N GLU A 129 -2.86 15.79 -1.95
CA GLU A 129 -1.73 16.13 -2.82
C GLU A 129 -1.80 15.38 -4.17
N MET A 130 -2.18 14.10 -4.17
CA MET A 130 -2.29 13.29 -5.38
C MET A 130 -3.42 13.75 -6.30
N ILE A 131 -4.52 14.22 -5.74
CA ILE A 131 -5.73 14.67 -6.48
C ILE A 131 -5.49 16.03 -7.18
N LYS A 132 -4.60 16.82 -6.67
CA LYS A 132 -4.24 18.10 -7.30
C LYS A 132 -3.53 17.89 -8.63
#